data_3bf74a2b4698a0d1122c486f9e4306d7
#
_entry.id   3bf74a2b4698a0d1122c486f9e4306d7
#
_cell.length_a   1.000
_cell.length_b   1.000
_cell.length_c   1.000
_cell.angle_alpha   90.00
_cell.angle_beta   90.00
_cell.angle_gamma   90.00
#
_symmetry.space_group_name_H-M   'P 1'
#
loop_
_entity.id
_entity.type
_entity.pdbx_description
1 polymer ?
#
loop_
_entity_poly.entity_id
_entity_poly.type
_entity_poly.pdbx_seq_one_letter_code
_entity_poly.pdbx_strand_id
1 'polypeptide(L)'
;MASDPDADRIGIAVRNDKGEFVLVNGNQIVMIFLNYLMTRNKELGLLKGNEYIVKTIVTTETIKTIAEQNGFKMYDCYTGFKWIASVIRENEGKARYIGGGEESYGFLPEDFVRDKDSVSSISLMAEIAAWAKDKGMTMYQMLQDIYIKYGYSKEKGISVVRKGKSGAEEIVAMMKNFRENPMKELGGSPVILIKDYASLEATDVVNG
;
A
#
# COMPACT_ATOMS: atom_id res chain seq x y z
N MET A 1 19.22 1.33 2.95
CA MET A 1 18.17 0.32 3.05
C MET A 1 18.48 -0.58 4.24
N ALA A 2 17.46 -1.03 4.95
CA ALA A 2 17.59 -1.96 6.06
C ALA A 2 16.37 -2.88 6.09
N SER A 3 16.53 -4.12 6.61
CA SER A 3 15.43 -5.01 6.96
C SER A 3 15.17 -4.99 8.46
N ASP A 4 14.01 -5.43 8.87
CA ASP A 4 13.72 -5.72 10.27
C ASP A 4 14.32 -7.09 10.69
N PRO A 5 14.24 -7.46 11.99
CA PRO A 5 14.94 -8.65 12.50
C PRO A 5 14.46 -9.98 11.92
N ASP A 6 13.19 -10.09 11.54
CA ASP A 6 12.61 -11.30 10.92
C ASP A 6 12.63 -11.26 9.38
N ALA A 7 13.25 -10.20 8.81
CA ALA A 7 13.56 -10.06 7.39
C ALA A 7 12.32 -10.14 6.46
N ASP A 8 11.22 -9.55 6.88
CA ASP A 8 9.99 -9.52 6.09
C ASP A 8 9.56 -8.10 5.66
N ARG A 9 10.20 -7.04 6.17
CA ARG A 9 9.93 -5.63 5.87
C ARG A 9 11.21 -4.87 5.55
N ILE A 10 11.07 -3.80 4.76
CA ILE A 10 12.21 -2.95 4.41
C ILE A 10 11.96 -1.50 4.81
N GLY A 11 13.02 -0.85 5.29
CA GLY A 11 13.07 0.60 5.48
C GLY A 11 14.07 1.23 4.52
N ILE A 12 13.72 2.38 3.95
CA ILE A 12 14.63 3.12 3.07
C ILE A 12 14.72 4.58 3.48
N ALA A 13 15.93 5.15 3.30
CA ALA A 13 16.18 6.57 3.38
C ALA A 13 16.76 7.03 2.05
N VAL A 14 16.27 8.13 1.53
CA VAL A 14 16.72 8.73 0.27
C VAL A 14 17.16 10.17 0.50
N ARG A 15 17.97 10.74 -0.39
CA ARG A 15 18.33 12.16 -0.33
C ARG A 15 17.26 12.99 -1.05
N ASN A 16 16.78 14.04 -0.38
CA ASN A 16 15.94 15.05 -1.00
C ASN A 16 16.77 16.03 -1.86
N ASP A 17 16.10 17.01 -2.49
CA ASP A 17 16.78 17.99 -3.36
C ASP A 17 17.73 18.93 -2.60
N LYS A 18 17.64 18.98 -1.27
CA LYS A 18 18.58 19.71 -0.39
C LYS A 18 19.77 18.85 0.04
N GLY A 19 19.83 17.58 -0.38
CA GLY A 19 20.86 16.64 0.03
C GLY A 19 20.66 16.01 1.42
N GLU A 20 19.52 16.29 2.08
CA GLU A 20 19.19 15.74 3.40
C GLU A 20 18.58 14.35 3.26
N PHE A 21 18.86 13.45 4.22
CA PHE A 21 18.21 12.15 4.26
C PHE A 21 16.77 12.28 4.78
N VAL A 22 15.84 11.73 4.03
CA VAL A 22 14.44 11.59 4.41
C VAL A 22 14.03 10.12 4.39
N LEU A 23 13.25 9.72 5.38
CA LEU A 23 12.68 8.38 5.43
C LEU A 23 11.50 8.29 4.47
N VAL A 24 11.43 7.18 3.73
CA VAL A 24 10.28 6.84 2.88
C VAL A 24 9.38 5.89 3.66
N ASN A 25 8.13 6.26 3.87
CA ASN A 25 7.19 5.44 4.63
C ASN A 25 6.66 4.25 3.81
N GLY A 26 5.99 3.30 4.47
CA GLY A 26 5.55 2.07 3.82
C GLY A 26 4.56 2.32 2.67
N ASN A 27 3.64 3.27 2.79
CA ASN A 27 2.76 3.66 1.68
C ASN A 27 3.54 4.12 0.44
N GLN A 28 4.55 4.96 0.65
CA GLN A 28 5.42 5.45 -0.41
C GLN A 28 6.25 4.34 -1.04
N ILE A 29 6.74 3.41 -0.21
CA ILE A 29 7.50 2.24 -0.68
C ILE A 29 6.64 1.37 -1.60
N VAL A 30 5.42 1.05 -1.20
CA VAL A 30 4.50 0.25 -2.03
C VAL A 30 4.15 0.97 -3.33
N MET A 31 3.92 2.29 -3.30
CA MET A 31 3.70 3.07 -4.53
C MET A 31 4.90 3.01 -5.49
N ILE A 32 6.12 3.15 -4.97
CA ILE A 32 7.34 3.07 -5.77
C ILE A 32 7.45 1.68 -6.43
N PHE A 33 7.29 0.61 -5.66
CA PHE A 33 7.36 -0.75 -6.17
C PHE A 33 6.32 -1.00 -7.27
N LEU A 34 5.06 -0.73 -7.00
CA LEU A 34 3.98 -1.01 -7.93
C LEU A 34 4.08 -0.14 -9.20
N ASN A 35 4.39 1.15 -9.06
CA ASN A 35 4.59 2.02 -10.23
C ASN A 35 5.74 1.52 -11.10
N TYR A 36 6.85 1.10 -10.50
CA TYR A 36 7.98 0.53 -11.23
C TYR A 36 7.61 -0.76 -11.94
N LEU A 37 7.06 -1.74 -11.22
CA LEU A 37 6.69 -3.04 -11.78
C LEU A 37 5.70 -2.92 -12.94
N MET A 38 4.67 -2.09 -12.79
CA MET A 38 3.72 -1.83 -13.87
C MET A 38 4.38 -1.17 -15.08
N THR A 39 5.22 -0.15 -14.85
CA THR A 39 5.94 0.56 -15.92
C THR A 39 6.88 -0.39 -16.67
N ARG A 40 7.68 -1.18 -15.94
CA ARG A 40 8.64 -2.10 -16.57
C ARG A 40 7.98 -3.23 -17.32
N ASN A 41 6.93 -3.83 -16.77
CA ASN A 41 6.17 -4.85 -17.48
C ASN A 41 5.60 -4.31 -18.80
N LYS A 42 5.13 -3.06 -18.80
CA LYS A 42 4.64 -2.38 -20.00
C LYS A 42 5.77 -2.10 -21.02
N GLU A 43 6.89 -1.52 -20.57
CA GLU A 43 8.06 -1.22 -21.41
C GLU A 43 8.64 -2.49 -22.07
N LEU A 44 8.63 -3.61 -21.34
CA LEU A 44 9.16 -4.89 -21.82
C LEU A 44 8.14 -5.71 -22.64
N GLY A 45 6.92 -5.23 -22.81
CA GLY A 45 5.88 -5.94 -23.56
C GLY A 45 5.40 -7.24 -22.88
N LEU A 46 5.53 -7.34 -21.56
CA LEU A 46 5.21 -8.54 -20.78
C LEU A 46 3.75 -8.64 -20.35
N LEU A 47 2.94 -7.61 -20.65
CA LEU A 47 1.53 -7.57 -20.25
C LEU A 47 0.67 -8.45 -21.17
N LYS A 48 -0.23 -9.22 -20.56
CA LYS A 48 -1.20 -10.09 -21.25
C LYS A 48 -2.65 -9.58 -21.13
N GLY A 49 -2.87 -8.53 -20.30
CA GLY A 49 -4.18 -7.93 -20.07
C GLY A 49 -4.99 -8.58 -18.95
N ASN A 50 -4.37 -9.46 -18.17
CA ASN A 50 -4.99 -10.11 -17.01
C ASN A 50 -4.18 -9.93 -15.71
N GLU A 51 -3.33 -8.91 -15.69
CA GLU A 51 -2.49 -8.62 -14.52
C GLU A 51 -3.29 -7.97 -13.41
N TYR A 52 -2.88 -8.27 -12.17
CA TYR A 52 -3.46 -7.65 -10.99
C TYR A 52 -2.42 -7.34 -9.92
N ILE A 53 -2.79 -6.41 -9.06
CA ILE A 53 -2.07 -6.03 -7.84
C ILE A 53 -2.98 -6.17 -6.63
N VAL A 54 -2.37 -6.24 -5.44
CA VAL A 54 -3.11 -6.36 -4.17
C VAL A 54 -2.58 -5.36 -3.16
N LYS A 55 -3.48 -4.68 -2.44
CA LYS A 55 -3.13 -3.87 -1.27
C LYS A 55 -4.07 -4.16 -0.10
N THR A 56 -3.67 -3.78 1.10
CA THR A 56 -4.59 -3.80 2.24
C THR A 56 -5.46 -2.54 2.26
N ILE A 57 -6.64 -2.65 2.90
CA ILE A 57 -7.62 -1.56 3.00
C ILE A 57 -7.11 -0.28 3.66
N VAL A 58 -6.04 -0.38 4.48
CA VAL A 58 -5.41 0.75 5.16
C VAL A 58 -4.21 1.31 4.40
N THR A 59 -3.79 0.66 3.32
CA THR A 59 -2.73 1.15 2.43
C THR A 59 -3.28 2.23 1.50
N THR A 60 -2.45 3.20 1.14
CA THR A 60 -2.84 4.41 0.40
C THR A 60 -3.74 4.17 -0.82
N GLU A 61 -4.78 4.97 -0.98
CA GLU A 61 -5.67 4.95 -2.14
C GLU A 61 -5.01 5.44 -3.45
N THR A 62 -3.86 6.09 -3.38
CA THR A 62 -3.10 6.46 -4.59
C THR A 62 -2.75 5.24 -5.43
N ILE A 63 -2.59 4.06 -4.82
CA ILE A 63 -2.35 2.79 -5.53
C ILE A 63 -3.52 2.44 -6.44
N LYS A 64 -4.75 2.71 -6.04
CA LYS A 64 -5.94 2.54 -6.88
C LYS A 64 -5.85 3.41 -8.13
N THR A 65 -5.52 4.69 -7.96
CA THR A 65 -5.34 5.61 -9.08
C THR A 65 -4.22 5.14 -10.03
N ILE A 66 -3.10 4.67 -9.46
CA ILE A 66 -2.00 4.11 -10.26
C ILE A 66 -2.47 2.90 -11.07
N ALA A 67 -3.19 1.97 -10.45
CA ALA A 67 -3.69 0.77 -11.11
C ALA A 67 -4.67 1.10 -12.24
N GLU A 68 -5.67 1.94 -11.97
CA GLU A 68 -6.69 2.34 -12.93
C GLU A 68 -6.09 3.03 -14.15
N GLN A 69 -5.19 4.01 -13.95
CA GLN A 69 -4.54 4.72 -15.05
C GLN A 69 -3.59 3.86 -15.88
N ASN A 70 -3.09 2.77 -15.33
CA ASN A 70 -2.23 1.82 -16.06
C ASN A 70 -2.98 0.60 -16.58
N GLY A 71 -4.29 0.46 -16.34
CA GLY A 71 -5.11 -0.63 -16.83
C GLY A 71 -4.95 -1.96 -16.05
N PHE A 72 -4.51 -1.88 -14.79
CA PHE A 72 -4.36 -3.05 -13.92
C PHE A 72 -5.58 -3.25 -13.04
N LYS A 73 -5.97 -4.50 -12.83
CA LYS A 73 -6.93 -4.85 -11.81
C LYS A 73 -6.31 -4.71 -10.42
N MET A 74 -7.05 -4.16 -9.47
CA MET A 74 -6.62 -4.06 -8.08
C MET A 74 -7.60 -4.78 -7.17
N TYR A 75 -7.06 -5.48 -6.19
CA TYR A 75 -7.83 -6.06 -5.10
C TYR A 75 -7.45 -5.40 -3.77
N ASP A 76 -8.48 -5.04 -3.00
CA ASP A 76 -8.34 -4.70 -1.60
C ASP A 76 -8.59 -5.94 -0.74
N CYS A 77 -7.81 -6.09 0.32
CA CYS A 77 -8.02 -7.14 1.32
C CYS A 77 -7.81 -6.59 2.74
N TYR A 78 -8.16 -7.38 3.75
CA TYR A 78 -7.88 -7.02 5.14
C TYR A 78 -6.40 -6.88 5.43
N THR A 79 -6.05 -6.19 6.50
CA THR A 79 -4.67 -6.12 7.02
C THR A 79 -4.14 -7.48 7.41
N GLY A 80 -2.88 -7.72 7.06
CA GLY A 80 -2.19 -8.98 7.28
C GLY A 80 -1.95 -9.74 5.99
N PHE A 81 -0.69 -10.10 5.77
CA PHE A 81 -0.22 -10.67 4.50
C PHE A 81 -0.92 -11.97 4.09
N LYS A 82 -1.46 -12.73 5.07
CA LYS A 82 -2.31 -13.90 4.82
C LYS A 82 -3.49 -13.60 3.88
N TRP A 83 -4.01 -12.38 3.91
CA TRP A 83 -5.12 -11.98 3.04
C TRP A 83 -4.66 -11.66 1.63
N ILE A 84 -3.48 -11.06 1.47
CA ILE A 84 -2.84 -10.92 0.16
C ILE A 84 -2.60 -12.31 -0.45
N ALA A 85 -2.05 -13.24 0.35
CA ALA A 85 -1.85 -14.63 -0.06
C ALA A 85 -3.15 -15.35 -0.45
N SER A 86 -4.28 -15.05 0.24
CA SER A 86 -5.60 -15.59 -0.13
C SER A 86 -6.03 -15.11 -1.51
N VAL A 87 -5.90 -13.80 -1.78
CA VAL A 87 -6.23 -13.23 -3.11
C VAL A 87 -5.35 -13.84 -4.20
N ILE A 88 -4.04 -14.04 -3.93
CA ILE A 88 -3.14 -14.71 -4.89
C ILE A 88 -3.64 -16.14 -5.17
N ARG A 89 -3.97 -16.89 -4.13
CA ARG A 89 -4.48 -18.26 -4.27
C ARG A 89 -5.78 -18.34 -5.08
N GLU A 90 -6.70 -17.42 -4.87
CA GLU A 90 -7.98 -17.36 -5.59
C GLU A 90 -7.80 -17.07 -7.09
N ASN A 91 -6.74 -16.35 -7.45
CA ASN A 91 -6.42 -15.96 -8.82
C ASN A 91 -5.37 -16.88 -9.50
N GLU A 92 -4.89 -17.91 -8.81
CA GLU A 92 -3.89 -18.85 -9.32
C GLU A 92 -4.38 -19.51 -10.62
N GLY A 93 -3.53 -19.48 -11.66
CA GLY A 93 -3.86 -20.01 -13.00
C GLY A 93 -4.87 -19.19 -13.81
N LYS A 94 -5.45 -18.13 -13.23
CA LYS A 94 -6.46 -17.28 -13.90
C LYS A 94 -5.92 -15.90 -14.30
N ALA A 95 -5.10 -15.30 -13.45
CA ALA A 95 -4.56 -13.97 -13.65
C ALA A 95 -3.12 -13.89 -13.13
N ARG A 96 -2.34 -12.94 -13.63
CA ARG A 96 -0.94 -12.77 -13.26
C ARG A 96 -0.79 -11.75 -12.15
N TYR A 97 -0.25 -12.17 -11.03
CA TYR A 97 0.15 -11.28 -9.94
C TYR A 97 1.36 -10.45 -10.34
N ILE A 98 1.33 -9.14 -10.05
CA ILE A 98 2.44 -8.21 -10.34
C ILE A 98 3.14 -7.77 -9.07
N GLY A 99 2.39 -7.64 -7.97
CA GLY A 99 2.93 -7.23 -6.70
C GLY A 99 1.82 -6.84 -5.73
N GLY A 100 2.16 -6.79 -4.45
CA GLY A 100 1.26 -6.33 -3.41
C GLY A 100 1.99 -6.01 -2.13
N GLY A 101 1.40 -5.16 -1.31
CA GLY A 101 2.04 -4.73 -0.09
C GLY A 101 1.14 -4.04 0.90
N GLU A 102 1.76 -3.69 2.01
CA GLU A 102 1.13 -3.08 3.18
C GLU A 102 1.83 -1.78 3.54
N GLU A 103 1.09 -0.83 4.11
CA GLU A 103 1.63 0.42 4.66
C GLU A 103 2.66 0.19 5.77
N SER A 104 2.68 -1.01 6.34
CA SER A 104 3.62 -1.45 7.37
C SER A 104 4.96 -1.97 6.82
N TYR A 105 5.35 -1.52 5.62
CA TYR A 105 6.65 -1.78 4.99
C TYR A 105 6.85 -3.18 4.39
N GLY A 106 5.83 -4.05 4.42
CA GLY A 106 5.85 -5.37 3.79
C GLY A 106 5.48 -5.31 2.32
N PHE A 107 6.24 -6.01 1.46
CA PHE A 107 5.99 -6.12 0.04
C PHE A 107 6.32 -7.51 -0.49
N LEU A 108 5.57 -7.96 -1.48
CA LEU A 108 5.80 -9.21 -2.20
C LEU A 108 5.82 -8.91 -3.70
N PRO A 109 6.99 -9.02 -4.37
CA PRO A 109 7.12 -8.73 -5.80
C PRO A 109 6.65 -9.85 -6.73
N GLU A 110 6.58 -11.10 -6.24
CA GLU A 110 6.28 -12.30 -7.02
C GLU A 110 5.41 -13.27 -6.20
N ASP A 111 4.77 -14.25 -6.83
CA ASP A 111 3.82 -15.15 -6.18
C ASP A 111 4.35 -16.56 -5.84
N PHE A 112 5.64 -16.82 -6.08
CA PHE A 112 6.27 -18.12 -5.79
C PHE A 112 6.43 -18.40 -4.28
N VAL A 113 6.52 -17.37 -3.45
CA VAL A 113 6.27 -17.41 -2.01
C VAL A 113 5.01 -16.61 -1.70
N ARG A 114 4.38 -16.87 -0.54
CA ARG A 114 3.08 -16.26 -0.21
C ARG A 114 3.13 -15.46 1.10
N ASP A 115 4.28 -14.88 1.34
CA ASP A 115 4.51 -13.92 2.41
C ASP A 115 5.52 -12.87 1.93
N LYS A 116 5.55 -11.75 2.64
CA LYS A 116 6.50 -10.68 2.41
C LYS A 116 7.94 -11.13 2.65
N ASP A 117 8.85 -10.59 1.85
CA ASP A 117 10.27 -10.94 1.90
C ASP A 117 11.12 -9.69 1.69
N SER A 118 11.94 -9.35 2.69
CA SER A 118 12.81 -8.18 2.61
C SER A 118 13.98 -8.39 1.66
N VAL A 119 14.46 -9.61 1.45
CA VAL A 119 15.62 -9.88 0.58
C VAL A 119 15.28 -9.56 -0.88
N SER A 120 14.16 -10.10 -1.37
CA SER A 120 13.65 -9.80 -2.71
C SER A 120 13.26 -8.32 -2.84
N SER A 121 12.65 -7.75 -1.81
CA SER A 121 12.27 -6.33 -1.80
C SER A 121 13.48 -5.39 -1.81
N ILE A 122 14.56 -5.70 -1.10
CA ILE A 122 15.81 -4.92 -1.15
C ILE A 122 16.47 -5.03 -2.53
N SER A 123 16.50 -6.23 -3.12
CA SER A 123 17.02 -6.46 -4.47
C SER A 123 16.23 -5.62 -5.49
N LEU A 124 14.90 -5.69 -5.44
CA LEU A 124 14.04 -4.91 -6.32
C LEU A 124 14.21 -3.40 -6.11
N MET A 125 14.33 -2.94 -4.86
CA MET A 125 14.56 -1.52 -4.57
C MET A 125 15.92 -1.04 -5.09
N ALA A 126 16.96 -1.87 -5.05
CA ALA A 126 18.26 -1.55 -5.63
C ALA A 126 18.17 -1.44 -7.17
N GLU A 127 17.42 -2.33 -7.82
CA GLU A 127 17.14 -2.26 -9.25
C GLU A 127 16.38 -0.97 -9.61
N ILE A 128 15.34 -0.62 -8.83
CA ILE A 128 14.58 0.63 -9.01
C ILE A 128 15.49 1.85 -8.88
N ALA A 129 16.39 1.86 -7.90
CA ALA A 129 17.34 2.96 -7.72
C ALA A 129 18.30 3.10 -8.91
N ALA A 130 18.79 1.98 -9.46
CA ALA A 130 19.60 1.97 -10.66
C ALA A 130 18.81 2.47 -11.88
N TRP A 131 17.60 1.97 -12.08
CA TRP A 131 16.71 2.41 -13.14
C TRP A 131 16.36 3.90 -13.08
N ALA A 132 16.06 4.43 -11.88
CA ALA A 132 15.84 5.86 -11.70
C ALA A 132 17.08 6.67 -12.08
N LYS A 133 18.27 6.22 -11.67
CA LYS A 133 19.55 6.85 -12.01
C LYS A 133 19.80 6.86 -13.53
N ASP A 134 19.52 5.76 -14.22
CA ASP A 134 19.63 5.67 -15.68
C ASP A 134 18.67 6.61 -16.41
N LYS A 135 17.53 6.95 -15.80
CA LYS A 135 16.60 7.97 -16.28
C LYS A 135 16.99 9.40 -15.87
N GLY A 136 18.14 9.58 -15.18
CA GLY A 136 18.60 10.88 -14.71
C GLY A 136 17.84 11.40 -13.48
N MET A 137 17.16 10.54 -12.73
CA MET A 137 16.36 10.88 -11.56
C MET A 137 16.94 10.31 -10.27
N THR A 138 16.70 11.00 -9.16
CA THR A 138 16.86 10.43 -7.83
C THR A 138 15.60 9.65 -7.43
N MET A 139 15.71 8.78 -6.44
CA MET A 139 14.56 8.10 -5.84
C MET A 139 13.53 9.08 -5.24
N TYR A 140 14.00 10.20 -4.73
CA TYR A 140 13.14 11.26 -4.22
C TYR A 140 12.33 11.92 -5.35
N GLN A 141 12.99 12.28 -6.45
CA GLN A 141 12.33 12.83 -7.63
C GLN A 141 11.34 11.84 -8.25
N MET A 142 11.69 10.55 -8.33
CA MET A 142 10.76 9.51 -8.76
C MET A 142 9.47 9.48 -7.90
N LEU A 143 9.60 9.61 -6.58
CA LEU A 143 8.43 9.70 -5.69
C LEU A 143 7.61 10.97 -5.95
N GLN A 144 8.26 12.12 -6.19
CA GLN A 144 7.57 13.35 -6.54
C GLN A 144 6.82 13.22 -7.88
N ASP A 145 7.42 12.57 -8.87
CA ASP A 145 6.77 12.31 -10.16
C ASP A 145 5.52 11.43 -10.03
N ILE A 146 5.56 10.43 -9.13
CA ILE A 146 4.37 9.64 -8.78
C ILE A 146 3.27 10.53 -8.24
N TYR A 147 3.57 11.44 -7.33
CA TYR A 147 2.58 12.38 -6.78
C TYR A 147 2.06 13.37 -7.82
N ILE A 148 2.92 13.89 -8.68
CA ILE A 148 2.51 14.81 -9.77
C ILE A 148 1.56 14.07 -10.74
N LYS A 149 1.87 12.84 -11.07
CA LYS A 149 1.13 12.07 -12.05
C LYS A 149 -0.21 11.54 -11.53
N TYR A 150 -0.24 11.04 -10.29
CA TYR A 150 -1.38 10.29 -9.77
C TYR A 150 -2.13 11.01 -8.63
N GLY A 151 -1.65 12.16 -8.20
CA GLY A 151 -2.19 12.91 -7.07
C GLY A 151 -1.40 12.69 -5.79
N TYR A 152 -1.36 13.73 -4.97
CA TYR A 152 -0.68 13.72 -3.67
C TYR A 152 -1.60 13.17 -2.59
N SER A 153 -1.13 12.18 -1.86
CA SER A 153 -1.76 11.72 -0.62
C SER A 153 -0.77 11.76 0.53
N LYS A 154 -1.28 12.04 1.72
CA LYS A 154 -0.51 12.08 2.95
C LYS A 154 -1.26 11.33 4.04
N GLU A 155 -0.79 10.15 4.34
CA GLU A 155 -1.32 9.30 5.38
C GLU A 155 -0.60 9.56 6.70
N LYS A 156 -1.33 9.42 7.82
CA LYS A 156 -0.78 9.49 9.18
C LYS A 156 -1.35 8.37 10.02
N GLY A 157 -0.49 7.49 10.48
CA GLY A 157 -0.84 6.48 11.47
C GLY A 157 -1.00 7.11 12.85
N ILE A 158 -2.08 6.75 13.56
CA ILE A 158 -2.27 7.07 14.97
C ILE A 158 -2.38 5.76 15.73
N SER A 159 -1.42 5.50 16.63
CA SER A 159 -1.42 4.30 17.46
C SER A 159 -2.03 4.58 18.82
N VAL A 160 -3.09 3.86 19.15
CA VAL A 160 -3.75 3.94 20.46
C VAL A 160 -3.45 2.67 21.23
N VAL A 161 -2.63 2.77 22.29
CA VAL A 161 -2.26 1.65 23.13
C VAL A 161 -3.03 1.71 24.43
N ARG A 162 -3.67 0.62 24.82
CA ARG A 162 -4.31 0.40 26.14
C ARG A 162 -3.79 -0.89 26.72
N LYS A 163 -3.39 -0.87 27.99
CA LYS A 163 -2.74 -2.02 28.66
C LYS A 163 -3.74 -2.83 29.48
N GLY A 164 -3.50 -4.15 29.55
CA GLY A 164 -4.26 -5.06 30.39
C GLY A 164 -5.67 -5.37 29.86
N LYS A 165 -6.43 -6.11 30.67
CA LYS A 165 -7.78 -6.55 30.31
C LYS A 165 -8.75 -5.38 30.11
N SER A 166 -8.74 -4.42 31.03
CA SER A 166 -9.57 -3.22 30.90
C SER A 166 -9.26 -2.42 29.65
N GLY A 167 -7.98 -2.33 29.26
CA GLY A 167 -7.57 -1.67 28.03
C GLY A 167 -8.08 -2.36 26.77
N ALA A 168 -8.12 -3.69 26.76
CA ALA A 168 -8.73 -4.43 25.65
C ALA A 168 -10.25 -4.16 25.55
N GLU A 169 -10.94 -4.09 26.71
CA GLU A 169 -12.37 -3.76 26.77
C GLU A 169 -12.64 -2.31 26.30
N GLU A 170 -11.76 -1.36 26.62
CA GLU A 170 -11.82 0.02 26.13
C GLU A 170 -11.70 0.09 24.60
N ILE A 171 -10.80 -0.68 23.98
CA ILE A 171 -10.63 -0.71 22.51
C ILE A 171 -11.89 -1.26 21.84
N VAL A 172 -12.47 -2.34 22.38
CA VAL A 172 -13.72 -2.90 21.87
C VAL A 172 -14.86 -1.88 21.98
N ALA A 173 -14.98 -1.21 23.12
CA ALA A 173 -16.00 -0.17 23.34
C ALA A 173 -15.81 1.03 22.38
N MET A 174 -14.56 1.42 22.11
CA MET A 174 -14.23 2.49 21.16
C MET A 174 -14.72 2.12 19.74
N MET A 175 -14.42 0.92 19.27
CA MET A 175 -14.87 0.46 17.95
C MET A 175 -16.39 0.36 17.86
N LYS A 176 -17.05 -0.10 18.92
CA LYS A 176 -18.51 -0.12 19.00
C LYS A 176 -19.09 1.29 18.89
N ASN A 177 -18.51 2.24 19.64
CA ASN A 177 -18.95 3.63 19.61
C ASN A 177 -18.80 4.26 18.21
N PHE A 178 -17.73 3.99 17.47
CA PHE A 178 -17.58 4.48 16.09
C PHE A 178 -18.66 3.93 15.14
N ARG A 179 -19.14 2.70 15.36
CA ARG A 179 -20.25 2.12 14.57
C ARG A 179 -21.60 2.74 14.93
N GLU A 180 -21.88 2.91 16.22
CA GLU A 180 -23.14 3.45 16.73
C GLU A 180 -23.26 4.97 16.55
N ASN A 181 -22.13 5.68 16.63
CA ASN A 181 -22.03 7.12 16.51
C ASN A 181 -20.96 7.52 15.49
N PRO A 182 -21.14 7.25 14.20
CA PRO A 182 -20.16 7.57 13.18
C PRO A 182 -19.90 9.07 13.11
N MET A 183 -18.64 9.43 12.84
CA MET A 183 -18.26 10.83 12.66
C MET A 183 -19.00 11.42 11.45
N LYS A 184 -19.53 12.63 11.61
CA LYS A 184 -20.21 13.38 10.54
C LYS A 184 -19.23 14.24 9.74
N GLU A 185 -18.10 14.57 10.34
CA GLU A 185 -17.06 15.40 9.76
C GLU A 185 -15.68 14.87 10.17
N LEU A 186 -14.73 14.95 9.25
CA LEU A 186 -13.33 14.59 9.48
C LEU A 186 -12.44 15.64 8.83
N GLY A 187 -11.58 16.29 9.65
CA GLY A 187 -10.61 17.26 9.14
C GLY A 187 -11.24 18.48 8.43
N GLY A 188 -12.42 18.91 8.84
CA GLY A 188 -13.13 20.04 8.23
C GLY A 188 -13.94 19.67 6.97
N SER A 189 -14.00 18.39 6.62
CA SER A 189 -14.78 17.90 5.48
C SER A 189 -15.90 16.97 5.95
N PRO A 190 -17.10 17.03 5.34
CA PRO A 190 -18.18 16.12 5.68
C PRO A 190 -17.82 14.67 5.31
N VAL A 191 -18.23 13.72 6.16
CA VAL A 191 -18.12 12.29 5.86
C VAL A 191 -19.21 11.93 4.85
N ILE A 192 -18.83 11.43 3.70
CA ILE A 192 -19.75 11.07 2.60
C ILE A 192 -19.93 9.55 2.45
N LEU A 193 -18.97 8.76 2.92
CA LEU A 193 -18.98 7.30 2.83
C LEU A 193 -18.43 6.68 4.10
N ILE A 194 -19.13 5.72 4.65
CA ILE A 194 -18.70 4.89 5.78
C ILE A 194 -18.61 3.44 5.30
N LYS A 195 -17.46 2.81 5.54
CA LYS A 195 -17.25 1.39 5.24
C LYS A 195 -17.00 0.64 6.54
N ASP A 196 -17.89 -0.26 6.91
CA ASP A 196 -17.67 -1.17 8.04
C ASP A 196 -17.22 -2.54 7.53
N TYR A 197 -15.95 -2.83 7.72
CA TYR A 197 -15.35 -4.10 7.29
C TYR A 197 -15.68 -5.28 8.21
N ALA A 198 -16.38 -5.07 9.33
CA ALA A 198 -16.89 -6.16 10.16
C ALA A 198 -18.24 -6.70 9.64
N SER A 199 -19.12 -5.81 9.21
CA SER A 199 -20.41 -6.17 8.58
C SER A 199 -20.32 -6.32 7.07
N LEU A 200 -19.23 -5.86 6.43
CA LEU A 200 -19.05 -5.76 4.97
C LEU A 200 -20.06 -4.82 4.31
N GLU A 201 -20.44 -3.77 5.01
CA GLU A 201 -21.38 -2.78 4.54
C GLU A 201 -20.69 -1.47 4.20
N ALA A 202 -21.19 -0.80 3.18
CA ALA A 202 -20.81 0.54 2.81
C ALA A 202 -22.05 1.42 2.75
N THR A 203 -22.06 2.49 3.55
CA THR A 203 -23.17 3.43 3.61
C THR A 203 -22.78 4.75 2.95
N ASP A 204 -23.47 5.15 1.91
CA ASP A 204 -23.40 6.49 1.35
C ASP A 204 -24.19 7.43 2.27
N VAL A 205 -23.48 8.32 2.98
CA VAL A 205 -24.09 9.20 3.99
C VAL A 205 -24.87 10.37 3.36
N VAL A 206 -24.63 10.63 2.07
CA VAL A 206 -25.25 11.74 1.33
C VAL A 206 -26.59 11.30 0.72
N ASN A 207 -26.62 10.08 0.19
CA ASN A 207 -27.80 9.57 -0.56
C ASN A 207 -28.65 8.54 0.23
N GLY A 208 -28.16 8.09 1.38
CA GLY A 208 -28.85 7.13 2.26
C GLY A 208 -28.56 5.68 1.96
#